data_3a8d4e0241d4933919cf235ca7ddd660
#
_entry.id   3a8d4e0241d4933919cf235ca7ddd660
#
_cell.length_a   1.000
_cell.length_b   1.000
_cell.length_c   1.000
_cell.angle_alpha   90.00
_cell.angle_beta   90.00
_cell.angle_gamma   90.00
#
_symmetry.space_group_name_H-M   'P 1'
#
loop_
_entity.id
_entity.type
_entity.pdbx_description
1 polymer ?
#
loop_
_entity_poly.entity_id
_entity_poly.type
_entity_poly.pdbx_seq_one_letter_code
_entity_poly.pdbx_strand_id
1 'polypeptide(L)'
;MYNHKELAARIKTMICDNHIFRDIHFSRETLANELGISPARVSSIFQEEIGTSFYDFVNRQRTYHARRLLKSAVHKNDTLEDIALQSGFSNRMTMHRMSLKVYGITPGEERKIVKNKEKKQ
;
A
#
# COMPACT_ATOMS: atom_id res chain seq x y z
N MET A 1 -26.99 -0.04 12.08
CA MET A 1 -26.01 0.96 11.62
C MET A 1 -24.69 0.72 12.32
N TYR A 2 -23.59 0.68 11.57
CA TYR A 2 -22.27 0.42 12.13
C TYR A 2 -21.68 1.67 12.79
N ASN A 3 -21.04 1.51 13.96
CA ASN A 3 -20.28 2.59 14.58
C ASN A 3 -18.89 2.71 13.94
N HIS A 4 -18.11 3.74 14.31
CA HIS A 4 -16.78 3.97 13.71
C HIS A 4 -15.81 2.84 14.00
N LYS A 5 -15.85 2.19 15.16
CA LYS A 5 -14.98 1.05 15.49
C LYS A 5 -15.25 -0.15 14.58
N GLU A 6 -16.53 -0.46 14.38
CA GLU A 6 -16.94 -1.56 13.50
C GLU A 6 -16.55 -1.30 12.05
N LEU A 7 -16.75 -0.06 11.58
CA LEU A 7 -16.34 0.36 10.23
C LEU A 7 -14.83 0.32 10.07
N ALA A 8 -14.08 0.75 11.09
CA ALA A 8 -12.61 0.70 11.05
C ALA A 8 -12.12 -0.75 10.94
N ALA A 9 -12.69 -1.68 11.68
CA ALA A 9 -12.34 -3.10 11.60
C ALA A 9 -12.62 -3.66 10.21
N ARG A 10 -13.79 -3.33 9.64
CA ARG A 10 -14.18 -3.75 8.29
C ARG A 10 -13.24 -3.17 7.23
N ILE A 11 -12.87 -1.90 7.36
CA ILE A 11 -11.93 -1.23 6.46
C ILE A 11 -10.57 -1.93 6.49
N LYS A 12 -10.05 -2.22 7.68
CA LYS A 12 -8.77 -2.92 7.81
C LYS A 12 -8.79 -4.29 7.13
N THR A 13 -9.87 -5.05 7.30
CA THR A 13 -10.04 -6.32 6.62
C THR A 13 -10.02 -6.16 5.10
N MET A 14 -10.78 -5.18 4.58
CA MET A 14 -10.83 -4.92 3.14
C MET A 14 -9.45 -4.56 2.58
N ILE A 15 -8.72 -3.68 3.26
CA ILE A 15 -7.44 -3.19 2.79
C ILE A 15 -6.33 -4.24 3.00
N CYS A 16 -6.21 -4.78 4.20
CA CYS A 16 -5.07 -5.63 4.56
C CYS A 16 -5.28 -7.10 4.18
N ASP A 17 -6.47 -7.67 4.43
CA ASP A 17 -6.71 -9.08 4.17
C ASP A 17 -7.14 -9.35 2.73
N ASN A 18 -8.00 -8.50 2.17
CA ASN A 18 -8.50 -8.65 0.81
C ASN A 18 -7.64 -7.92 -0.23
N HIS A 19 -6.60 -7.19 0.20
CA HIS A 19 -5.63 -6.52 -0.65
C HIS A 19 -6.22 -5.54 -1.65
N ILE A 20 -7.32 -4.87 -1.29
CA ILE A 20 -7.96 -3.88 -2.18
C ILE A 20 -7.02 -2.72 -2.51
N PHE A 21 -5.99 -2.48 -1.69
CA PHE A 21 -4.97 -1.44 -1.94
C PHE A 21 -4.21 -1.65 -3.24
N ARG A 22 -4.18 -2.87 -3.80
CA ARG A 22 -3.48 -3.19 -5.05
C ARG A 22 -4.15 -2.62 -6.28
N ASP A 23 -5.39 -2.22 -6.19
CA ASP A 23 -6.09 -1.52 -7.26
C ASP A 23 -5.59 -0.08 -7.29
N ILE A 24 -4.99 0.35 -8.41
CA ILE A 24 -4.48 1.71 -8.57
C ILE A 24 -5.58 2.77 -8.50
N HIS A 25 -6.83 2.37 -8.74
CA HIS A 25 -8.00 3.28 -8.68
C HIS A 25 -8.67 3.30 -7.31
N PHE A 26 -8.16 2.53 -6.36
CA PHE A 26 -8.70 2.54 -5.00
C PHE A 26 -8.48 3.91 -4.36
N SER A 27 -9.56 4.54 -3.92
CA SER A 27 -9.54 5.89 -3.37
C SER A 27 -10.46 5.97 -2.15
N ARG A 28 -10.35 7.08 -1.42
CA ARG A 28 -11.27 7.37 -0.32
C ARG A 28 -12.72 7.37 -0.80
N GLU A 29 -12.96 7.91 -1.98
CA GLU A 29 -14.29 7.99 -2.59
C GLU A 29 -14.86 6.62 -2.93
N THR A 30 -14.03 5.73 -3.52
CA THR A 30 -14.48 4.36 -3.83
C THR A 30 -14.76 3.58 -2.55
N LEU A 31 -13.95 3.75 -1.52
CA LEU A 31 -14.20 3.12 -0.22
C LEU A 31 -15.49 3.64 0.41
N ALA A 32 -15.72 4.94 0.37
CA ALA A 32 -16.94 5.56 0.88
C ALA A 32 -18.19 4.99 0.18
N ASN A 33 -18.13 4.87 -1.15
CA ASN A 33 -19.23 4.28 -1.92
C ASN A 33 -19.48 2.83 -1.51
N GLU A 34 -18.44 2.05 -1.35
CA GLU A 34 -18.54 0.64 -0.96
C GLU A 34 -19.19 0.48 0.41
N LEU A 35 -18.91 1.40 1.33
CA LEU A 35 -19.42 1.36 2.69
C LEU A 35 -20.77 2.08 2.84
N GLY A 36 -21.22 2.81 1.81
CA GLY A 36 -22.45 3.59 1.86
C GLY A 36 -22.37 4.80 2.80
N ILE A 37 -21.21 5.40 2.93
CA ILE A 37 -20.97 6.58 3.79
C ILE A 37 -20.28 7.68 2.99
N SER A 38 -20.17 8.88 3.56
CA SER A 38 -19.50 9.99 2.90
C SER A 38 -17.98 9.86 2.95
N PRO A 39 -17.24 10.44 1.98
CA PRO A 39 -15.77 10.49 2.06
C PRO A 39 -15.26 11.19 3.31
N ALA A 40 -15.96 12.23 3.78
CA ALA A 40 -15.59 12.94 5.00
C ALA A 40 -15.68 12.00 6.22
N ARG A 41 -16.68 11.13 6.26
CA ARG A 41 -16.81 10.15 7.33
C ARG A 41 -15.69 9.11 7.30
N VAL A 42 -15.26 8.69 6.10
CA VAL A 42 -14.09 7.81 5.95
C VAL A 42 -12.86 8.48 6.59
N SER A 43 -12.63 9.76 6.27
CA SER A 43 -11.51 10.51 6.86
C SER A 43 -11.59 10.56 8.40
N SER A 44 -12.77 10.79 8.95
CA SER A 44 -12.98 10.81 10.40
C SER A 44 -12.66 9.45 11.03
N ILE A 45 -13.07 8.36 10.40
CA ILE A 45 -12.78 7.02 10.89
C ILE A 45 -11.27 6.77 10.93
N PHE A 46 -10.54 7.16 9.89
CA PHE A 46 -9.08 7.01 9.88
C PHE A 46 -8.43 7.83 10.98
N GLN A 47 -8.84 9.09 11.16
CA GLN A 47 -8.30 9.95 12.22
C GLN A 47 -8.58 9.38 13.62
N GLU A 48 -9.81 8.98 13.90
CA GLU A 48 -10.25 8.60 15.23
C GLU A 48 -9.85 7.17 15.62
N GLU A 49 -9.95 6.22 14.69
CA GLU A 49 -9.82 4.80 15.01
C GLU A 49 -8.53 4.17 14.47
N ILE A 50 -7.98 4.69 13.38
CA ILE A 50 -6.78 4.13 12.76
C ILE A 50 -5.55 4.96 13.10
N GLY A 51 -5.73 6.27 13.29
CA GLY A 51 -4.66 7.15 13.76
C GLY A 51 -3.77 7.72 12.66
N THR A 52 -4.12 7.53 11.40
CA THR A 52 -3.38 8.08 10.25
C THR A 52 -4.37 8.44 9.16
N SER A 53 -3.92 9.19 8.14
CA SER A 53 -4.76 9.51 7.01
C SER A 53 -5.01 8.27 6.15
N PHE A 54 -6.09 8.29 5.37
CA PHE A 54 -6.41 7.25 4.40
C PHE A 54 -5.22 7.02 3.44
N TYR A 55 -4.69 8.09 2.86
CA TYR A 55 -3.62 7.98 1.87
C TYR A 55 -2.33 7.44 2.47
N ASP A 56 -1.97 7.88 3.68
CA ASP A 56 -0.77 7.36 4.34
C ASP A 56 -0.91 5.87 4.64
N PHE A 57 -2.06 5.46 5.16
CA PHE A 57 -2.32 4.05 5.47
C PHE A 57 -2.24 3.17 4.22
N VAL A 58 -2.94 3.56 3.15
CA VAL A 58 -2.98 2.79 1.90
C VAL A 58 -1.61 2.75 1.24
N ASN A 59 -0.92 3.90 1.18
CA ASN A 59 0.42 3.95 0.59
C ASN A 59 1.43 3.11 1.37
N ARG A 60 1.30 3.00 2.69
CA ARG A 60 2.15 2.11 3.48
C ARG A 60 1.91 0.64 3.12
N GLN A 61 0.65 0.23 2.97
CA GLN A 61 0.33 -1.14 2.56
C GLN A 61 0.90 -1.45 1.18
N ARG A 62 0.80 -0.51 0.25
CA ARG A 62 1.39 -0.63 -1.08
C ARG A 62 2.91 -0.75 -1.01
N THR A 63 3.53 0.00 -0.12
CA THR A 63 4.99 -0.01 0.06
C THR A 63 5.46 -1.35 0.63
N TYR A 64 4.77 -1.89 1.63
CA TYR A 64 5.07 -3.20 2.19
C TYR A 64 4.95 -4.29 1.12
N HIS A 65 3.91 -4.21 0.30
CA HIS A 65 3.70 -5.17 -0.79
C HIS A 65 4.82 -5.09 -1.83
N ALA A 66 5.18 -3.87 -2.24
CA ALA A 66 6.26 -3.65 -3.22
C ALA A 66 7.57 -4.27 -2.72
N ARG A 67 7.89 -4.11 -1.45
CA ARG A 67 9.10 -4.71 -0.88
C ARG A 67 9.06 -6.24 -0.94
N ARG A 68 7.92 -6.85 -0.66
CA ARG A 68 7.77 -8.30 -0.80
C ARG A 68 8.03 -8.76 -2.23
N LEU A 69 7.51 -8.02 -3.23
CA LEU A 69 7.74 -8.35 -4.63
C LEU A 69 9.23 -8.22 -5.01
N LEU A 70 9.89 -7.16 -4.52
CA LEU A 70 11.32 -6.95 -4.78
C LEU A 70 12.20 -8.09 -4.24
N LYS A 71 11.75 -8.74 -3.18
CA LYS A 71 12.45 -9.88 -2.57
C LYS A 71 12.07 -11.23 -3.18
N SER A 72 11.03 -11.26 -3.99
CA SER A 72 10.52 -12.50 -4.58
C SER A 72 11.28 -12.87 -5.86
N ALA A 73 11.74 -14.11 -5.94
CA ALA A 73 12.42 -14.63 -7.12
C ALA A 73 11.51 -14.59 -8.36
N VAL A 74 10.22 -14.75 -8.18
CA VAL A 74 9.24 -14.71 -9.28
C VAL A 74 9.25 -13.36 -9.99
N HIS A 75 9.53 -12.28 -9.25
CA HIS A 75 9.50 -10.90 -9.76
C HIS A 75 10.87 -10.31 -10.06
N LYS A 76 11.94 -11.13 -10.06
CA LYS A 76 13.32 -10.63 -10.19
C LYS A 76 13.58 -9.89 -11.51
N ASN A 77 12.83 -10.20 -12.57
CA ASN A 77 12.98 -9.57 -13.88
C ASN A 77 11.94 -8.46 -14.14
N ASP A 78 11.03 -8.22 -13.20
CA ASP A 78 10.06 -7.14 -13.34
C ASP A 78 10.77 -5.79 -13.19
N THR A 79 10.33 -4.79 -13.97
CA THR A 79 10.83 -3.43 -13.82
C THR A 79 10.30 -2.83 -12.52
N LEU A 80 10.92 -1.74 -12.05
CA LEU A 80 10.41 -1.01 -10.90
C LEU A 80 9.01 -0.44 -11.17
N GLU A 81 8.72 -0.07 -12.42
CA GLU A 81 7.36 0.35 -12.81
C GLU A 81 6.36 -0.78 -12.69
N ASP A 82 6.73 -1.99 -13.13
CA ASP A 82 5.88 -3.17 -12.97
C ASP A 82 5.58 -3.43 -11.50
N ILE A 83 6.59 -3.36 -10.65
CA ILE A 83 6.44 -3.56 -9.20
C ILE A 83 5.51 -2.51 -8.61
N ALA A 84 5.67 -1.24 -9.00
CA ALA A 84 4.82 -0.14 -8.53
C ALA A 84 3.35 -0.39 -8.88
N LEU A 85 3.06 -0.72 -10.13
CA LEU A 85 1.68 -0.96 -10.60
C LEU A 85 1.07 -2.18 -9.92
N GLN A 86 1.81 -3.27 -9.79
CA GLN A 86 1.35 -4.48 -9.12
C GLN A 86 1.06 -4.26 -7.65
N SER A 87 1.70 -3.26 -7.05
CA SER A 87 1.51 -2.91 -5.65
C SER A 87 0.38 -1.89 -5.42
N GLY A 88 -0.21 -1.38 -6.51
CA GLY A 88 -1.31 -0.43 -6.46
C GLY A 88 -0.91 1.03 -6.63
N PHE A 89 0.38 1.33 -6.79
CA PHE A 89 0.81 2.70 -7.10
C PHE A 89 0.49 3.03 -8.55
N SER A 90 0.08 4.28 -8.80
CA SER A 90 -0.19 4.74 -10.16
C SER A 90 1.09 5.05 -10.93
N ASN A 91 2.21 5.23 -10.23
CA ASN A 91 3.50 5.51 -10.86
C ASN A 91 4.66 5.13 -9.91
N ARG A 92 5.85 5.02 -10.51
CA ARG A 92 7.09 4.66 -9.81
C ARG A 92 7.54 5.72 -8.81
N MET A 93 7.29 7.00 -9.10
CA MET A 93 7.72 8.12 -8.25
C MET A 93 7.12 8.04 -6.85
N THR A 94 5.83 7.73 -6.75
CA THR A 94 5.16 7.61 -5.45
C THR A 94 5.73 6.45 -4.66
N MET A 95 5.98 5.31 -5.31
CA MET A 95 6.63 4.17 -4.66
C MET A 95 8.02 4.53 -4.14
N HIS A 96 8.82 5.23 -4.94
CA HIS A 96 10.16 5.67 -4.56
C HIS A 96 10.13 6.52 -3.29
N ARG A 97 9.27 7.55 -3.28
CA ARG A 97 9.12 8.46 -2.15
C ARG A 97 8.65 7.74 -0.89
N MET A 98 7.68 6.86 -1.04
CA MET A 98 7.14 6.09 0.09
C MET A 98 8.16 5.10 0.65
N SER A 99 8.94 4.47 -0.21
CA SER A 99 10.00 3.54 0.23
C SER A 99 11.05 4.26 1.07
N LEU A 100 11.46 5.46 0.66
CA LEU A 100 12.36 6.28 1.45
C LEU A 100 11.77 6.63 2.82
N LYS A 101 10.48 7.00 2.83
CA LYS A 101 9.79 7.37 4.08
C LYS A 101 9.66 6.19 5.04
N VAL A 102 9.32 5.01 4.53
CA VAL A 102 9.03 3.84 5.37
C VAL A 102 10.28 3.05 5.73
N TYR A 103 11.18 2.85 4.78
CA TYR A 103 12.36 1.98 4.95
C TYR A 103 13.69 2.71 4.93
N GLY A 104 13.72 3.97 4.51
CA GLY A 104 14.97 4.72 4.41
C GLY A 104 15.83 4.37 3.21
N ILE A 105 15.35 3.49 2.32
CA ILE A 105 16.06 3.12 1.08
C ILE A 105 15.08 3.11 -0.09
N THR A 106 15.63 3.26 -1.29
CA THR A 106 14.81 3.25 -2.51
C THR A 106 14.53 1.81 -2.96
N PRO A 107 13.48 1.59 -3.79
CA PRO A 107 13.25 0.27 -4.38
C PRO A 107 14.43 -0.23 -5.20
N GLY A 108 15.12 0.68 -5.91
CA GLY A 108 16.33 0.32 -6.68
C GLY A 108 17.46 -0.17 -5.80
N GLU A 109 17.68 0.52 -4.67
CA GLU A 109 18.69 0.10 -3.69
C GLU A 109 18.32 -1.25 -3.05
N GLU A 110 17.06 -1.44 -2.71
CA GLU A 110 16.58 -2.72 -2.16
C GLU A 110 16.83 -3.87 -3.15
N ARG A 111 16.55 -3.62 -4.44
CA ARG A 111 16.80 -4.62 -5.50
C ARG A 111 18.27 -4.99 -5.58
N LYS A 112 19.16 -4.02 -5.47
CA LYS A 112 20.62 -4.27 -5.48
C LYS A 112 21.03 -5.12 -4.29
N ILE A 113 20.50 -4.85 -3.11
CA ILE A 113 20.77 -5.64 -1.90
C ILE A 113 20.36 -7.09 -2.11
N VAL A 114 19.17 -7.33 -2.63
CA VAL A 114 18.64 -8.68 -2.90
C VAL A 114 19.55 -9.42 -3.91
N LYS A 115 19.90 -8.77 -5.01
CA LYS A 115 20.79 -9.36 -6.04
C LYS A 115 22.17 -9.70 -5.49
N ASN A 116 22.73 -8.83 -4.64
CA ASN A 116 24.03 -9.08 -4.03
C ASN A 116 23.99 -10.28 -3.07
N LYS A 117 22.91 -10.45 -2.32
CA LYS A 117 22.74 -11.62 -1.46
C LYS A 117 22.65 -12.92 -2.27
N GLU A 118 21.95 -12.90 -3.40
CA GLU A 118 21.85 -14.06 -4.29
C GLU A 118 23.22 -14.47 -4.85
N LYS A 119 24.06 -13.49 -5.20
CA LYS A 119 25.40 -13.75 -5.75
C LYS A 119 26.37 -14.37 -4.73
N LYS A 120 26.12 -14.20 -3.44
CA LYS A 120 26.98 -14.71 -2.37
C LYS A 120 26.63 -16.13 -1.93
N GLN A 121 25.55 -16.67 -2.46
CA GLN A 121 25.12 -18.05 -2.18
C GLN A 121 25.72 -19.05 -3.20
#